data_c63fe67205e895f7e2690fcc06213aa4
#
_entry.id   c63fe67205e895f7e2690fcc06213aa4
#
_cell.length_a   1.000
_cell.length_b   1.000
_cell.length_c   1.000
_cell.angle_alpha   90.00
_cell.angle_beta   90.00
_cell.angle_gamma   90.00
#
_symmetry.space_group_name_H-M   'P 1'
#
loop_
_entity.id
_entity.type
_entity.pdbx_description
1 polymer ?
#
loop_
_entity_poly.entity_id
_entity_poly.type
_entity_poly.pdbx_seq_one_letter_code
_entity_poly.pdbx_strand_id
1 'polypeptide(L)'
;MVYKTSGVCSSAISFEIDEQGKVHDVKFQGGCSGNTQGVAKLVEGMKAEEAISRLEGILCGSRPTSCPDQLAKALKQALAQLI
;
A
#
# COMPACT_ATOMS: atom_id res chain seq x y z
N MET A 1 5.61 1.69 9.80
CA MET A 1 4.16 1.76 9.99
C MET A 1 3.51 0.45 9.56
N VAL A 2 2.49 0.03 10.25
CA VAL A 2 1.78 -1.20 9.95
C VAL A 2 0.29 -0.91 9.80
N TYR A 3 -0.32 -1.44 8.75
CA TYR A 3 -1.73 -1.26 8.46
C TYR A 3 -2.39 -2.62 8.31
N LYS A 4 -3.45 -2.87 9.06
CA LYS A 4 -4.22 -4.11 8.92
C LYS A 4 -5.15 -3.99 7.74
N THR A 5 -5.06 -4.96 6.82
CA THR A 5 -5.90 -4.98 5.62
C THR A 5 -7.24 -5.63 5.90
N SER A 6 -8.19 -5.41 5.02
CA SER A 6 -9.48 -6.09 5.05
C SER A 6 -9.95 -6.38 3.64
N GLY A 7 -10.64 -7.51 3.45
CA GLY A 7 -11.19 -7.90 2.18
C GLY A 7 -10.18 -8.37 1.13
N VAL A 8 -8.94 -8.67 1.54
CA VAL A 8 -7.87 -9.12 0.64
C VAL A 8 -7.10 -10.29 1.24
N CYS A 9 -6.24 -10.90 0.43
CA CYS A 9 -5.46 -12.07 0.85
C CYS A 9 -4.40 -11.73 1.90
N SER A 10 -3.78 -10.56 1.81
CA SER A 10 -2.78 -10.14 2.78
C SER A 10 -3.46 -9.73 4.07
N SER A 11 -2.77 -9.93 5.20
CA SER A 11 -3.33 -9.61 6.53
C SER A 11 -2.88 -8.25 7.04
N ALA A 12 -1.73 -7.77 6.58
CA ALA A 12 -1.20 -6.46 7.00
C ALA A 12 -0.19 -5.96 5.99
N ILE A 13 0.07 -4.65 6.04
CA ILE A 13 1.07 -4.00 5.19
C ILE A 13 1.96 -3.17 6.10
N SER A 14 3.28 -3.30 5.94
CA SER A 14 4.23 -2.44 6.64
C SER A 14 4.97 -1.57 5.62
N PHE A 15 5.33 -0.37 6.01
CA PHE A 15 6.02 0.58 5.13
C PHE A 15 6.58 1.72 5.96
N GLU A 16 7.47 2.51 5.34
CA GLU A 16 8.01 3.73 5.94
C GLU A 16 7.81 4.89 4.96
N ILE A 17 7.64 6.09 5.49
CA ILE A 17 7.57 7.33 4.69
C ILE A 17 8.67 8.25 5.21
N ASP A 18 9.56 8.70 4.30
CA ASP A 18 10.67 9.57 4.68
C ASP A 18 10.24 11.04 4.82
N GLU A 19 11.20 11.91 5.14
CA GLU A 19 10.96 13.34 5.35
C GLU A 19 10.43 14.04 4.10
N GLN A 20 10.69 13.48 2.94
CA GLN A 20 10.25 14.02 1.66
C GLN A 20 8.89 13.47 1.22
N GLY A 21 8.27 12.61 2.03
CA GLY A 21 7.00 11.98 1.70
C GLY A 21 7.12 10.81 0.74
N LYS A 22 8.31 10.23 0.62
CA LYS A 22 8.53 9.07 -0.25
C LYS A 22 8.37 7.77 0.51
N VAL A 23 7.83 6.76 -0.17
CA VAL A 23 7.52 5.45 0.41
C VAL A 23 8.73 4.53 0.33
N HIS A 24 9.01 3.81 1.41
CA HIS A 24 10.12 2.87 1.48
C HIS A 24 9.70 1.59 2.21
N ASP A 25 10.36 0.48 1.85
CA ASP A 25 10.28 -0.79 2.58
C ASP A 25 8.87 -1.33 2.72
N VAL A 26 8.09 -1.26 1.64
CA VAL A 26 6.74 -1.83 1.65
C VAL A 26 6.82 -3.35 1.70
N LYS A 27 6.11 -3.94 2.66
CA LYS A 27 6.00 -5.38 2.81
C LYS A 27 4.57 -5.77 3.09
N PHE A 28 4.07 -6.74 2.36
CA PHE A 28 2.76 -7.32 2.58
C PHE A 28 2.90 -8.62 3.34
N GLN A 29 2.09 -8.81 4.36
CA GLN A 29 2.04 -10.08 5.10
C GLN A 29 0.95 -10.95 4.50
N GLY A 30 1.35 -12.06 3.89
CA GLY A 30 0.43 -12.95 3.18
C GLY A 30 0.08 -12.41 1.80
N GLY A 31 -0.93 -13.01 1.19
CA GLY A 31 -1.41 -12.60 -0.12
C GLY A 31 -0.65 -13.24 -1.27
N CYS A 32 -0.86 -12.72 -2.47
CA CYS A 32 -0.22 -13.21 -3.69
C CYS A 32 1.20 -12.70 -3.77
N SER A 33 2.15 -13.57 -3.48
CA SER A 33 3.56 -13.22 -3.34
C SER A 33 4.12 -12.41 -4.52
N GLY A 34 3.90 -12.88 -5.75
CA GLY A 34 4.41 -12.18 -6.93
C GLY A 34 3.81 -10.80 -7.12
N ASN A 35 2.49 -10.70 -6.97
CA ASN A 35 1.79 -9.43 -7.14
C ASN A 35 2.18 -8.40 -6.08
N THR A 36 2.22 -8.82 -4.81
CA THR A 36 2.56 -7.90 -3.73
C THR A 36 4.01 -7.45 -3.79
N GLN A 37 4.93 -8.34 -4.17
CA GLN A 37 6.33 -7.97 -4.34
C GLN A 37 6.51 -6.98 -5.48
N GLY A 38 5.79 -7.17 -6.58
CA GLY A 38 5.84 -6.25 -7.71
C GLY A 38 5.37 -4.85 -7.32
N VAL A 39 4.25 -4.76 -6.63
CA VAL A 39 3.72 -3.49 -6.15
C VAL A 39 4.71 -2.81 -5.20
N ALA A 40 5.27 -3.57 -4.26
CA ALA A 40 6.23 -3.03 -3.30
C ALA A 40 7.44 -2.42 -3.99
N LYS A 41 7.97 -3.09 -5.01
CA LYS A 41 9.13 -2.57 -5.75
C LYS A 41 8.79 -1.36 -6.61
N LEU A 42 7.61 -1.35 -7.22
CA LEU A 42 7.19 -0.23 -8.07
C LEU A 42 7.03 1.07 -7.28
N VAL A 43 6.56 0.98 -6.04
CA VAL A 43 6.33 2.18 -5.24
C VAL A 43 7.55 2.60 -4.41
N GLU A 44 8.61 1.80 -4.38
CA GLU A 44 9.82 2.14 -3.63
C GLU A 44 10.39 3.48 -4.11
N GLY A 45 10.53 4.45 -3.20
CA GLY A 45 11.04 5.77 -3.53
C GLY A 45 10.02 6.69 -4.19
N MET A 46 8.79 6.23 -4.42
CA MET A 46 7.73 7.05 -5.01
C MET A 46 7.11 7.94 -3.95
N LYS A 47 6.68 9.15 -4.34
CA LYS A 47 5.94 9.99 -3.41
C LYS A 47 4.64 9.29 -3.02
N ALA A 48 4.31 9.32 -1.73
CA ALA A 48 3.12 8.64 -1.22
C ALA A 48 1.85 9.10 -1.96
N GLU A 49 1.72 10.39 -2.24
CA GLU A 49 0.57 10.92 -2.97
C GLU A 49 0.45 10.33 -4.36
N GLU A 50 1.55 10.17 -5.06
CA GLU A 50 1.57 9.56 -6.38
C GLU A 50 1.22 8.07 -6.30
N ALA A 51 1.76 7.36 -5.33
CA ALA A 51 1.42 5.95 -5.13
C ALA A 51 -0.07 5.79 -4.87
N ILE A 52 -0.65 6.64 -4.04
CA ILE A 52 -2.08 6.61 -3.76
C ILE A 52 -2.89 6.77 -5.06
N SER A 53 -2.55 7.77 -5.87
CA SER A 53 -3.32 8.03 -7.10
C SER A 53 -3.24 6.89 -8.10
N ARG A 54 -2.15 6.13 -8.12
CA ARG A 54 -1.97 5.01 -9.04
C ARG A 54 -2.63 3.72 -8.55
N LEU A 55 -2.72 3.53 -7.24
CA LEU A 55 -3.17 2.27 -6.65
C LEU A 55 -4.61 2.32 -6.16
N GLU A 56 -5.13 3.50 -5.88
CA GLU A 56 -6.47 3.66 -5.34
C GLU A 56 -7.52 3.18 -6.34
N GLY A 57 -8.47 2.38 -5.85
CA GLY A 57 -9.58 1.91 -6.67
C GLY A 57 -9.29 0.67 -7.48
N ILE A 58 -8.11 0.08 -7.38
CA ILE A 58 -7.82 -1.18 -8.05
C ILE A 58 -8.54 -2.28 -7.29
N LEU A 59 -9.38 -3.02 -7.99
CA LEU A 59 -10.18 -4.09 -7.40
C LEU A 59 -9.64 -5.46 -7.79
N CYS A 60 -9.84 -6.45 -6.92
CA CYS A 60 -9.40 -7.82 -7.17
C CYS A 60 -10.64 -8.68 -7.48
N GLY A 61 -10.87 -8.96 -8.76
CA GLY A 61 -12.02 -9.72 -9.19
C GLY A 61 -13.33 -9.06 -8.76
N SER A 62 -14.18 -9.79 -8.04
CA SER A 62 -15.45 -9.28 -7.54
C SER A 62 -15.33 -8.63 -6.15
N ARG A 63 -14.14 -8.57 -5.58
CA ARG A 63 -13.93 -7.96 -4.26
C ARG A 63 -13.97 -6.44 -4.37
N PRO A 64 -14.43 -5.74 -3.32
CA PRO A 64 -14.51 -4.27 -3.34
C PRO A 64 -13.15 -3.58 -3.16
N THR A 65 -12.07 -4.34 -3.00
CA THR A 65 -10.73 -3.79 -2.76
C THR A 65 -9.68 -4.80 -3.23
N SER A 66 -8.41 -4.41 -3.15
CA SER A 66 -7.27 -5.27 -3.51
C SER A 66 -6.09 -4.91 -2.62
N CYS A 67 -5.02 -5.71 -2.69
CA CYS A 67 -3.80 -5.37 -1.94
C CYS A 67 -3.25 -3.99 -2.35
N PRO A 68 -3.13 -3.65 -3.65
CA PRO A 68 -2.73 -2.28 -4.03
C PRO A 68 -3.67 -1.21 -3.49
N ASP A 69 -4.98 -1.42 -3.56
CA ASP A 69 -5.95 -0.46 -3.04
C ASP A 69 -5.80 -0.29 -1.52
N GLN A 70 -5.57 -1.38 -0.81
CA GLN A 70 -5.34 -1.32 0.64
C GLN A 70 -4.05 -0.55 0.97
N LEU A 71 -3.00 -0.71 0.17
CA LEU A 71 -1.78 0.09 0.34
C LEU A 71 -2.09 1.58 0.16
N ALA A 72 -2.88 1.95 -0.84
CA ALA A 72 -3.29 3.34 -1.04
C ALA A 72 -4.01 3.89 0.19
N LYS A 73 -4.92 3.11 0.77
CA LYS A 73 -5.63 3.51 1.98
C LYS A 73 -4.68 3.67 3.16
N ALA A 74 -3.72 2.76 3.30
CA ALA A 74 -2.71 2.83 4.35
C ALA A 74 -1.86 4.09 4.22
N LEU A 75 -1.45 4.42 3.01
CA LEU A 75 -0.65 5.63 2.75
C LEU A 75 -1.44 6.90 3.04
N LYS A 76 -2.72 6.94 2.68
CA LYS A 76 -3.58 8.08 3.02
C LYS A 76 -3.66 8.28 4.52
N GLN A 77 -3.85 7.21 5.27
CA GLN A 77 -3.93 7.28 6.72
C GLN A 77 -2.62 7.77 7.33
N ALA A 78 -1.49 7.27 6.82
CA ALA A 78 -0.18 7.69 7.29
C ALA A 78 0.08 9.17 7.03
N LEU A 79 -0.26 9.67 5.84
CA LEU A 79 -0.10 11.09 5.53
C LEU A 79 -0.97 11.97 6.42
N ALA A 80 -2.18 11.53 6.73
CA ALA A 80 -3.06 12.27 7.63
C ALA A 80 -2.47 12.38 9.04
N GLN A 81 -1.72 11.38 9.47
CA GLN A 81 -1.09 11.39 10.79
C GLN A 81 0.15 12.26 10.86
N LEU A 82 0.77 12.55 9.71
CA LEU A 82 1.99 13.35 9.66
C LEU A 82 1.72 14.86 9.67
N ILE A 83 0.49 15.27 9.52
CA ILE A 83 0.12 16.70 9.45
C ILE A 83 -0.17 17.28 10.84
#